data_cf9bd8c6b789177bedab12ade4afd5ff
#
_entry.id   cf9bd8c6b789177bedab12ade4afd5ff
#
_cell.length_a   1.000
_cell.length_b   1.000
_cell.length_c   1.000
_cell.angle_alpha   90.00
_cell.angle_beta   90.00
_cell.angle_gamma   90.00
#
_symmetry.space_group_name_H-M   'P 1'
#
loop_
_entity.id
_entity.type
_entity.pdbx_description
1 polymer ?
#
loop_
_entity_poly.entity_id
_entity_poly.type
_entity_poly.pdbx_seq_one_letter_code
_entity_poly.pdbx_strand_id
1 'polypeptide(L)'
;LSPVGSVPDMISRLQQGTCDAIVINVENAQGYLASNPNFRLVTFDEGSGFTLPAKGSCVGLRKSDTALLDHVNSILSGIDDDARAAMWQAAVDGQPQ
;
A
#
# COMPACT_ATOMS: atom_id res chain seq x y z
N LEU A 1 -5.20 -6.02 19.13
CA LEU A 1 -4.46 -6.35 17.90
C LEU A 1 -3.23 -7.18 18.22
N SER A 2 -3.03 -8.27 17.49
CA SER A 2 -1.85 -9.13 17.63
C SER A 2 -0.93 -8.91 16.42
N PRO A 3 0.30 -8.43 16.62
CA PRO A 3 1.23 -8.23 15.51
C PRO A 3 1.65 -9.56 14.88
N VAL A 4 1.86 -9.54 13.57
CA VAL A 4 2.30 -10.69 12.78
C VAL A 4 3.53 -10.29 11.97
N GLY A 5 4.43 -11.22 11.73
CA GLY A 5 5.74 -10.94 11.12
C GLY A 5 5.70 -10.53 9.66
N SER A 6 4.65 -10.89 8.91
CA SER A 6 4.56 -10.56 7.49
C SER A 6 3.12 -10.44 7.01
N VAL A 7 2.91 -9.72 5.90
CA VAL A 7 1.57 -9.60 5.28
C VAL A 7 1.08 -10.95 4.74
N PRO A 8 1.89 -11.79 4.07
CA PRO A 8 1.44 -13.12 3.68
C PRO A 8 0.94 -13.97 4.84
N ASP A 9 1.56 -13.89 6.00
CA ASP A 9 1.08 -14.60 7.21
C ASP A 9 -0.27 -14.07 7.68
N MET A 10 -0.49 -12.75 7.64
CA MET A 10 -1.79 -12.16 7.96
C MET A 10 -2.90 -12.68 7.02
N ILE A 11 -2.63 -12.68 5.73
CA ILE A 11 -3.57 -13.20 4.72
C ILE A 11 -3.86 -14.68 4.94
N SER A 12 -2.83 -15.48 5.20
CA SER A 12 -2.99 -16.92 5.49
C SER A 12 -3.88 -17.17 6.71
N ARG A 13 -3.69 -16.41 7.78
CA ARG A 13 -4.53 -16.50 8.99
C ARG A 13 -5.99 -16.13 8.72
N LEU A 14 -6.23 -15.11 7.90
CA LEU A 14 -7.58 -14.71 7.51
C LEU A 14 -8.25 -15.81 6.66
N GLN A 15 -7.52 -16.39 5.71
CA GLN A 15 -8.02 -17.49 4.88
C GLN A 15 -8.35 -18.74 5.70
N GLN A 16 -7.55 -19.03 6.71
CA GLN A 16 -7.73 -20.19 7.59
C GLN A 16 -8.80 -19.97 8.67
N GLY A 17 -9.32 -18.75 8.82
CA GLY A 17 -10.30 -18.43 9.85
C GLY A 17 -9.71 -18.34 11.27
N THR A 18 -8.39 -18.24 11.40
CA THR A 18 -7.74 -18.06 12.71
C THR A 18 -7.79 -16.62 13.21
N CYS A 19 -8.19 -15.69 12.36
CA CYS A 19 -8.59 -14.33 12.71
C CYS A 19 -9.76 -13.90 11.84
N ASP A 20 -10.52 -12.93 12.31
CA ASP A 20 -11.74 -12.44 11.64
C ASP A 20 -11.46 -11.24 10.73
N ALA A 21 -10.41 -10.49 11.02
CA ALA A 21 -9.99 -9.30 10.27
C ALA A 21 -8.50 -9.04 10.43
N ILE A 22 -7.94 -8.33 9.47
CA ILE A 22 -6.55 -7.86 9.51
C ILE A 22 -6.50 -6.35 9.22
N VAL A 23 -5.45 -5.71 9.71
CA VAL A 23 -5.18 -4.28 9.47
C VAL A 23 -3.92 -4.18 8.62
N ILE A 24 -4.05 -3.65 7.43
CA ILE A 24 -2.94 -3.42 6.50
C ILE A 24 -3.15 -2.12 5.71
N ASN A 25 -2.14 -1.70 4.97
CA ASN A 25 -2.24 -0.56 4.07
C ASN A 25 -3.27 -0.85 2.96
N VAL A 26 -4.02 0.17 2.57
CA VAL A 26 -5.06 0.05 1.54
C VAL A 26 -4.51 -0.43 0.20
N GLU A 27 -3.33 0.05 -0.19
CA GLU A 27 -2.66 -0.35 -1.43
C GLU A 27 -2.34 -1.86 -1.44
N ASN A 28 -1.80 -2.37 -0.33
CA ASN A 28 -1.54 -3.79 -0.18
C ASN A 28 -2.84 -4.61 -0.19
N ALA A 29 -3.88 -4.10 0.49
CA ALA A 29 -5.19 -4.75 0.51
C ALA A 29 -5.78 -4.90 -0.89
N GLN A 30 -5.71 -3.86 -1.72
CA GLN A 30 -6.19 -3.89 -3.10
C GLN A 30 -5.54 -5.00 -3.92
N GLY A 31 -4.22 -5.16 -3.78
CA GLY A 31 -3.49 -6.24 -4.44
C GLY A 31 -3.98 -7.63 -4.04
N TYR A 32 -4.24 -7.86 -2.76
CA TYR A 32 -4.72 -9.15 -2.27
C TYR A 32 -6.19 -9.42 -2.59
N LEU A 33 -7.03 -8.38 -2.66
CA LEU A 33 -8.44 -8.52 -3.04
C LEU A 33 -8.60 -9.05 -4.47
N ALA A 34 -7.73 -8.66 -5.39
CA ALA A 34 -7.76 -9.14 -6.77
C ALA A 34 -7.65 -10.67 -6.85
N SER A 35 -6.91 -11.29 -5.92
CA SER A 35 -6.71 -12.73 -5.85
C SER A 35 -7.61 -13.44 -4.82
N ASN A 36 -8.35 -12.70 -4.01
CA ASN A 36 -9.16 -13.23 -2.91
C ASN A 36 -10.55 -12.60 -2.90
N PRO A 37 -11.45 -13.01 -3.80
CA PRO A 37 -12.77 -12.39 -3.97
C PRO A 37 -13.69 -12.55 -2.75
N ASN A 38 -13.37 -13.45 -1.83
CA ASN A 38 -14.13 -13.67 -0.59
C ASN A 38 -13.82 -12.63 0.50
N PHE A 39 -12.78 -11.83 0.31
CA PHE A 39 -12.42 -10.78 1.26
C PHE A 39 -13.11 -9.47 0.90
N ARG A 40 -13.32 -8.64 1.90
CA ARG A 40 -13.90 -7.31 1.75
C ARG A 40 -12.98 -6.28 2.38
N LEU A 41 -12.75 -5.19 1.65
CA LEU A 41 -12.03 -4.03 2.18
C LEU A 41 -13.00 -3.11 2.93
N VAL A 42 -12.60 -2.71 4.13
CA VAL A 42 -13.27 -1.68 4.91
C VAL A 42 -12.27 -0.54 5.11
N THR A 43 -12.64 0.66 4.69
CA THR A 43 -11.84 1.87 4.86
C THR A 43 -12.53 2.82 5.83
N PHE A 44 -11.76 3.77 6.35
CA PHE A 44 -12.27 4.81 7.24
C PHE A 44 -12.27 6.15 6.51
N ASP A 45 -13.18 7.03 6.90
CA ASP A 45 -13.22 8.39 6.40
C ASP A 45 -11.96 9.16 6.84
N GLU A 46 -11.63 10.21 6.09
CA GLU A 46 -10.50 11.06 6.42
C GLU A 46 -10.61 11.61 7.84
N GLY A 47 -9.53 11.51 8.59
CA GLY A 47 -9.47 11.93 9.99
C GLY A 47 -10.01 10.92 11.00
N SER A 48 -10.52 9.77 10.54
CA SER A 48 -10.88 8.63 11.39
C SER A 48 -9.97 7.43 11.13
N GLY A 49 -10.10 6.38 11.93
CA GLY A 49 -9.26 5.19 11.81
C GLY A 49 -7.92 5.32 12.53
N PHE A 50 -6.88 4.69 11.98
CA PHE A 50 -5.57 4.63 12.63
C PHE A 50 -4.71 5.84 12.27
N THR A 51 -4.04 6.41 13.29
CA THR A 51 -3.03 7.45 13.08
C THR A 51 -1.70 6.80 12.74
N LEU A 52 -1.11 7.18 11.60
CA LEU A 52 0.19 6.69 11.16
C LEU A 52 1.28 7.73 11.44
N PRO A 53 2.46 7.31 11.93
CA PRO A 53 3.56 8.22 12.23
C PRO A 53 4.21 8.83 10.97
N ALA A 54 4.06 8.17 9.82
CA ALA A 54 4.57 8.65 8.54
C ALA A 54 3.52 8.41 7.46
N LYS A 55 3.49 9.30 6.46
CA LYS A 55 2.56 9.22 5.34
C LYS A 55 3.33 8.96 4.05
N GLY A 56 2.91 7.91 3.33
CA GLY A 56 3.40 7.59 2.02
C GLY A 56 4.76 6.90 1.98
N SER A 57 5.15 6.57 0.77
CA SER A 57 6.44 5.98 0.45
C SER A 57 7.36 7.04 -0.14
N CYS A 58 8.67 6.86 -0.01
CA CYS A 58 9.64 7.81 -0.54
C CYS A 58 10.81 7.09 -1.20
N VAL A 59 11.55 7.82 -2.03
CA VAL A 59 12.77 7.35 -2.67
C VAL A 59 13.96 7.75 -1.80
N GLY A 60 14.74 6.75 -1.37
CA GLY A 60 15.96 6.98 -0.59
C GLY A 60 17.17 7.19 -1.50
N LEU A 61 17.94 8.25 -1.24
CA LEU A 61 19.16 8.59 -1.98
C LEU A 61 20.29 8.84 -0.99
N ARG A 62 21.55 8.74 -1.49
CA ARG A 62 22.72 9.17 -0.70
C ARG A 62 22.66 10.68 -0.48
N LYS A 63 23.07 11.14 0.70
CA LYS A 63 23.05 12.57 1.06
C LYS A 63 23.88 13.45 0.11
N SER A 64 24.91 12.89 -0.52
CA SER A 64 25.77 13.59 -1.47
C SER A 64 25.19 13.73 -2.87
N ASP A 65 24.14 12.99 -3.21
CA ASP A 65 23.56 12.97 -4.56
C ASP A 65 22.49 14.07 -4.74
N THR A 66 22.87 15.32 -4.52
CA THR A 66 21.96 16.47 -4.54
C THR A 66 21.34 16.74 -5.93
N ALA A 67 22.15 16.59 -7.00
CA ALA A 67 21.65 16.75 -8.36
C ALA A 67 20.62 15.65 -8.72
N LEU A 68 20.85 14.42 -8.30
CA LEU A 68 19.90 13.32 -8.48
C LEU A 68 18.63 13.56 -7.66
N LEU A 69 18.73 14.07 -6.43
CA LEU A 69 17.58 14.42 -5.60
C LEU A 69 16.71 15.45 -6.30
N ASP A 70 17.27 16.52 -6.84
CA ASP A 70 16.53 17.57 -7.54
C ASP A 70 15.86 17.00 -8.80
N HIS A 71 16.52 16.14 -9.53
CA HIS A 71 15.99 15.50 -10.74
C HIS A 71 14.81 14.58 -10.41
N VAL A 72 14.94 13.73 -9.38
CA VAL A 72 13.88 12.83 -8.92
C VAL A 72 12.66 13.63 -8.42
N ASN A 73 12.86 14.66 -7.61
CA ASN A 73 11.78 15.51 -7.12
C ASN A 73 11.08 16.26 -8.27
N SER A 74 11.82 16.71 -9.28
CA SER A 74 11.25 17.35 -10.46
C SER A 74 10.32 16.41 -11.23
N ILE A 75 10.71 15.14 -11.39
CA ILE A 75 9.88 14.12 -12.05
C ILE A 75 8.65 13.81 -11.20
N LEU A 76 8.82 13.60 -9.89
CA LEU A 76 7.73 13.27 -8.98
C LEU A 76 6.69 14.38 -8.88
N SER A 77 7.10 15.64 -8.95
CA SER A 77 6.17 16.78 -8.92
C SER A 77 5.24 16.85 -10.14
N GLY A 78 5.61 16.18 -11.24
CA GLY A 78 4.77 16.04 -12.44
C GLY A 78 3.77 14.89 -12.38
N ILE A 79 3.80 14.09 -11.32
CA ILE A 79 2.90 12.94 -11.12
C ILE A 79 1.92 13.31 -10.02
N ASP A 80 0.66 13.60 -10.38
CA ASP A 80 -0.39 13.90 -9.42
C ASP A 80 -0.98 12.62 -8.79
N ASP A 81 -1.88 12.80 -7.83
CA ASP A 81 -2.49 11.69 -7.10
C ASP A 81 -3.34 10.81 -8.02
N ASP A 82 -4.04 11.39 -8.99
CA ASP A 82 -4.86 10.64 -9.95
C ASP A 82 -4.00 9.80 -10.88
N ALA A 83 -2.89 10.33 -11.39
CA ALA A 83 -1.93 9.60 -12.20
C ALA A 83 -1.31 8.44 -11.42
N ARG A 84 -0.97 8.68 -10.16
CA ARG A 84 -0.40 7.66 -9.26
C ARG A 84 -1.39 6.54 -8.99
N ALA A 85 -2.65 6.87 -8.70
CA ALA A 85 -3.72 5.90 -8.49
C ALA A 85 -3.97 5.06 -9.75
N ALA A 86 -3.94 5.67 -10.94
CA ALA A 86 -4.09 4.96 -12.21
C ALA A 86 -2.95 3.98 -12.47
N MET A 87 -1.70 4.36 -12.20
CA MET A 87 -0.54 3.48 -12.32
C MET A 87 -0.63 2.30 -11.35
N TRP A 88 -1.06 2.55 -10.12
CA TRP A 88 -1.25 1.49 -9.12
C TRP A 88 -2.32 0.50 -9.57
N GLN A 89 -3.47 1.00 -10.02
CA GLN A 89 -4.55 0.14 -10.50
C GLN A 89 -4.12 -0.71 -11.69
N ALA A 90 -3.39 -0.13 -12.64
CA ALA A 90 -2.86 -0.87 -13.78
C ALA A 90 -1.88 -1.99 -13.34
N ALA A 91 -1.07 -1.74 -12.32
CA ALA A 91 -0.17 -2.74 -11.76
C ALA A 91 -0.93 -3.88 -11.05
N VAL A 92 -1.99 -3.56 -10.32
CA VAL A 92 -2.86 -4.55 -9.67
C VAL A 92 -3.57 -5.42 -10.72
N ASP A 93 -4.13 -4.80 -11.76
CA ASP A 93 -4.85 -5.52 -12.82
C ASP A 93 -3.94 -6.43 -13.63
N GLY A 94 -2.67 -6.08 -13.77
CA GLY A 94 -1.66 -6.84 -14.50
C GLY A 94 -0.89 -7.87 -13.66
N GLN A 95 -1.18 -7.99 -12.36
CA GLN A 95 -0.43 -8.94 -11.52
C GLN A 95 -0.80 -10.38 -11.84
N PRO A 96 0.17 -11.33 -11.78
CA PRO A 96 -0.08 -12.76 -11.95
C PRO A 96 -1.01 -13.30 -10.86
N GLN A 97 -1.90 -14.17 -11.25
CA GLN A 97 -2.81 -14.85 -10.32
C GLN A 97 -2.26 -16.19 -9.88
#